data_c466bae9b9ec797e5bcecf8058c0181a
#
_entry.id   c466bae9b9ec797e5bcecf8058c0181a
#
_cell.length_a   1.000
_cell.length_b   1.000
_cell.length_c   1.000
_cell.angle_alpha   90.00
_cell.angle_beta   90.00
_cell.angle_gamma   90.00
#
_symmetry.space_group_name_H-M   'P 1'
#
loop_
_entity.id
_entity.type
_entity.pdbx_description
1 polymer ?
#
loop_
_entity_poly.entity_id
_entity_poly.type
_entity_poly.pdbx_seq_one_letter_code
_entity_poly.pdbx_strand_id
1 'polypeptide(L)'
;YDMTAVPSVPMPDRVHAWPIYDIFNTRDGQKFFIGVVTDGHWLSFCQTYGLAAFLDDPRLQNATDRIGARAWTVPIVAEKMANQDIADLETMLDQLNIPFSRINRPEDMFNDPHVLRDGGLVTATDVNGQKFRTPALPIELDGQSLGADLIVPKLGQHTADVLDELGVPKGAG
;
A
#
# COMPACT_ATOMS: atom_id res chain seq x y z
N TYR A 1 -25.32 -6.02 -2.80
CA TYR A 1 -26.47 -6.23 -1.91
C TYR A 1 -27.74 -6.55 -2.72
N ASP A 2 -28.05 -5.76 -3.72
CA ASP A 2 -29.29 -5.95 -4.54
C ASP A 2 -29.40 -7.33 -5.20
N MET A 3 -28.27 -7.94 -5.57
CA MET A 3 -28.25 -9.27 -6.19
C MET A 3 -28.26 -10.43 -5.20
N THR A 4 -27.73 -10.26 -4.01
CA THR A 4 -27.51 -11.34 -3.06
C THR A 4 -28.33 -11.22 -1.79
N ALA A 5 -28.90 -10.05 -1.49
CA ALA A 5 -29.53 -9.66 -0.24
C ALA A 5 -28.65 -9.87 1.01
N VAL A 6 -27.33 -10.04 0.81
CA VAL A 6 -26.37 -10.24 1.88
C VAL A 6 -25.48 -8.99 1.99
N PRO A 7 -25.36 -8.36 3.16
CA PRO A 7 -24.41 -7.26 3.37
C PRO A 7 -22.98 -7.71 3.04
N SER A 8 -22.17 -6.79 2.51
CA SER A 8 -20.74 -7.05 2.36
C SER A 8 -20.10 -7.23 3.74
N VAL A 9 -19.24 -8.24 3.87
CA VAL A 9 -18.49 -8.48 5.10
C VAL A 9 -17.52 -7.32 5.39
N PRO A 10 -17.27 -6.99 6.66
CA PRO A 10 -16.25 -6.03 7.05
C PRO A 10 -14.88 -6.39 6.50
N MET A 11 -14.02 -5.39 6.26
CA MET A 11 -12.66 -5.62 5.73
C MET A 11 -11.84 -6.67 6.51
N PRO A 12 -11.86 -6.70 7.85
CA PRO A 12 -11.15 -7.73 8.62
C PRO A 12 -11.64 -9.16 8.36
N ASP A 13 -12.91 -9.31 8.00
CA ASP A 13 -13.57 -10.61 7.81
C ASP A 13 -13.65 -11.00 6.33
N ARG A 14 -13.07 -10.19 5.44
CA ARG A 14 -13.13 -10.43 4.00
C ARG A 14 -12.39 -11.72 3.64
N VAL A 15 -13.05 -12.59 2.89
CA VAL A 15 -12.41 -13.72 2.25
C VAL A 15 -11.47 -13.20 1.17
N HIS A 16 -10.19 -13.53 1.27
CA HIS A 16 -9.19 -13.13 0.29
C HIS A 16 -9.39 -13.89 -1.04
N ALA A 17 -9.13 -13.19 -2.15
CA ALA A 17 -9.27 -13.77 -3.49
C ALA A 17 -8.12 -14.69 -3.88
N TRP A 18 -7.02 -14.74 -3.10
CA TRP A 18 -5.81 -15.49 -3.41
C TRP A 18 -5.29 -16.29 -2.21
N PRO A 19 -4.56 -17.39 -2.47
CA PRO A 19 -4.04 -18.29 -1.43
C PRO A 19 -3.12 -17.62 -0.43
N ILE A 20 -2.13 -16.87 -0.94
CA ILE A 20 -1.24 -16.04 -0.15
C ILE A 20 -1.42 -14.61 -0.64
N TYR A 21 -2.02 -13.77 0.19
CA TYR A 21 -2.27 -12.37 -0.06
C TYR A 21 -2.39 -11.68 1.29
N ASP A 22 -1.22 -11.42 1.89
CA ASP A 22 -1.16 -11.04 3.29
C ASP A 22 0.12 -10.27 3.63
N ILE A 23 0.14 -9.71 4.85
CA ILE A 23 1.30 -9.03 5.41
C ILE A 23 2.00 -9.96 6.38
N PHE A 24 3.30 -10.15 6.18
CA PHE A 24 4.16 -10.98 6.99
C PHE A 24 5.22 -10.14 7.71
N ASN A 25 5.73 -10.67 8.84
CA ASN A 25 6.89 -10.12 9.51
C ASN A 25 8.14 -10.88 9.05
N THR A 26 9.25 -10.17 8.95
CA THR A 26 10.56 -10.71 8.59
C THR A 26 11.44 -10.89 9.83
N ARG A 27 12.57 -11.61 9.69
CA ARG A 27 13.55 -11.82 10.76
C ARG A 27 14.12 -10.51 11.30
N ASP A 28 14.34 -9.54 10.43
CA ASP A 28 14.85 -8.20 10.74
C ASP A 28 13.77 -7.23 11.21
N GLY A 29 12.56 -7.73 11.53
CA GLY A 29 11.46 -6.97 12.14
C GLY A 29 10.70 -6.05 11.20
N GLN A 30 10.88 -6.20 9.89
CA GLN A 30 10.13 -5.44 8.89
C GLN A 30 8.76 -6.08 8.62
N LYS A 31 7.84 -5.29 8.06
CA LYS A 31 6.55 -5.78 7.54
C LYS A 31 6.57 -5.78 6.03
N PHE A 32 6.03 -6.84 5.46
CA PHE A 32 6.14 -7.12 4.05
C PHE A 32 4.88 -7.78 3.50
N PHE A 33 4.33 -7.21 2.45
CA PHE A 33 3.18 -7.77 1.74
C PHE A 33 3.65 -8.71 0.62
N ILE A 34 3.00 -9.86 0.47
CA ILE A 34 3.23 -10.81 -0.63
C ILE A 34 1.88 -11.18 -1.25
N GLY A 35 1.82 -11.18 -2.60
CA GLY A 35 0.65 -11.59 -3.38
C GLY A 35 0.96 -12.76 -4.32
N VAL A 36 0.66 -14.01 -3.93
CA VAL A 36 0.73 -15.19 -4.81
C VAL A 36 -0.60 -15.33 -5.53
N VAL A 37 -0.67 -14.81 -6.76
CA VAL A 37 -1.94 -14.58 -7.47
C VAL A 37 -2.20 -15.53 -8.65
N THR A 38 -1.19 -16.34 -9.05
CA THR A 38 -1.33 -17.32 -10.14
C THR A 38 -0.84 -18.70 -9.70
N ASP A 39 -1.21 -19.75 -10.44
CA ASP A 39 -0.67 -21.09 -10.20
C ASP A 39 0.84 -21.18 -10.42
N GLY A 40 1.38 -20.40 -11.37
CA GLY A 40 2.82 -20.27 -11.56
C GLY A 40 3.53 -19.65 -10.36
N HIS A 41 2.96 -18.58 -9.79
CA HIS A 41 3.47 -18.00 -8.54
C HIS A 41 3.40 -18.99 -7.38
N TRP A 42 2.30 -19.74 -7.26
CA TRP A 42 2.15 -20.76 -6.22
C TRP A 42 3.23 -21.81 -6.32
N LEU A 43 3.45 -22.36 -7.53
CA LEU A 43 4.47 -23.38 -7.78
C LEU A 43 5.88 -22.88 -7.42
N SER A 44 6.27 -21.74 -8.00
CA SER A 44 7.61 -21.17 -7.78
C SER A 44 7.83 -20.76 -6.32
N PHE A 45 6.83 -20.18 -5.67
CA PHE A 45 6.89 -19.84 -4.25
C PHE A 45 7.08 -21.06 -3.35
N CYS A 46 6.26 -22.10 -3.54
CA CYS A 46 6.37 -23.33 -2.75
C CYS A 46 7.71 -24.03 -2.93
N GLN A 47 8.23 -24.09 -4.15
CA GLN A 47 9.55 -24.66 -4.44
C GLN A 47 10.67 -23.87 -3.75
N THR A 48 10.63 -22.56 -3.83
CA THR A 48 11.71 -21.68 -3.34
C THR A 48 11.75 -21.66 -1.81
N TYR A 49 10.59 -21.62 -1.15
CA TYR A 49 10.54 -21.47 0.32
C TYR A 49 10.38 -22.80 1.08
N GLY A 50 10.67 -23.93 0.42
CA GLY A 50 10.67 -25.24 1.07
C GLY A 50 9.27 -25.69 1.51
N LEU A 51 8.25 -25.38 0.71
CA LEU A 51 6.84 -25.76 0.90
C LEU A 51 6.41 -26.82 -0.11
N ALA A 52 7.34 -27.69 -0.55
CA ALA A 52 7.06 -28.73 -1.54
C ALA A 52 5.87 -29.63 -1.14
N ALA A 53 5.70 -29.89 0.17
CA ALA A 53 4.54 -30.66 0.67
C ALA A 53 3.18 -30.01 0.31
N PHE A 54 3.12 -28.70 0.06
CA PHE A 54 1.89 -28.03 -0.40
C PHE A 54 1.55 -28.39 -1.85
N LEU A 55 2.55 -28.71 -2.66
CA LEU A 55 2.35 -29.08 -4.07
C LEU A 55 1.77 -30.48 -4.22
N ASP A 56 2.09 -31.37 -3.29
CA ASP A 56 1.64 -32.75 -3.27
C ASP A 56 0.33 -32.95 -2.48
N ASP A 57 -0.13 -31.93 -1.75
CA ASP A 57 -1.33 -32.02 -0.92
C ASP A 57 -2.61 -31.98 -1.79
N PRO A 58 -3.45 -33.01 -1.77
CA PRO A 58 -4.68 -33.06 -2.55
C PRO A 58 -5.69 -31.96 -2.19
N ARG A 59 -5.54 -31.31 -1.02
CA ARG A 59 -6.38 -30.21 -0.56
C ARG A 59 -5.94 -28.85 -1.11
N LEU A 60 -4.87 -28.78 -1.93
CA LEU A 60 -4.27 -27.55 -2.42
C LEU A 60 -4.10 -27.52 -3.95
N GLN A 61 -4.83 -28.37 -4.66
CA GLN A 61 -4.62 -28.58 -6.10
C GLN A 61 -5.10 -27.42 -6.98
N ASN A 62 -6.05 -26.64 -6.52
CA ASN A 62 -6.55 -25.48 -7.27
C ASN A 62 -6.68 -24.24 -6.38
N ALA A 63 -6.90 -23.06 -7.00
CA ALA A 63 -6.95 -21.80 -6.28
C ALA A 63 -8.07 -21.73 -5.22
N THR A 64 -9.24 -22.31 -5.49
CA THR A 64 -10.38 -22.31 -4.56
C THR A 64 -10.05 -23.11 -3.30
N ASP A 65 -9.47 -24.28 -3.47
CA ASP A 65 -9.06 -25.13 -2.35
C ASP A 65 -7.97 -24.46 -1.50
N ARG A 66 -6.98 -23.84 -2.14
CA ARG A 66 -5.91 -23.08 -1.46
C ARG A 66 -6.47 -21.89 -0.67
N ILE A 67 -7.46 -21.18 -1.22
CA ILE A 67 -8.15 -20.09 -0.52
C ILE A 67 -8.88 -20.62 0.71
N GLY A 68 -9.58 -21.73 0.58
CA GLY A 68 -10.26 -22.39 1.71
C GLY A 68 -9.28 -22.89 2.79
N ALA A 69 -8.06 -23.23 2.40
CA ALA A 69 -7.02 -23.74 3.29
C ALA A 69 -6.21 -22.65 4.04
N ARG A 70 -6.46 -21.34 3.78
CA ARG A 70 -5.67 -20.24 4.34
C ARG A 70 -5.50 -20.30 5.86
N ALA A 71 -6.52 -20.76 6.58
CA ALA A 71 -6.48 -20.83 8.05
C ALA A 71 -5.30 -21.65 8.59
N TRP A 72 -4.82 -22.65 7.84
CA TRP A 72 -3.68 -23.45 8.25
C TRP A 72 -2.43 -23.25 7.37
N THR A 73 -2.56 -22.81 6.12
CA THR A 73 -1.42 -22.59 5.23
C THR A 73 -0.70 -21.28 5.53
N VAL A 74 -1.45 -20.20 5.78
CA VAL A 74 -0.87 -18.86 6.04
C VAL A 74 0.03 -18.84 7.29
N PRO A 75 -0.29 -19.48 8.43
CA PRO A 75 0.63 -19.60 9.54
C PRO A 75 1.97 -20.28 9.21
N ILE A 76 1.95 -21.32 8.38
CA ILE A 76 3.15 -22.03 7.92
C ILE A 76 4.01 -21.08 7.04
N VAL A 77 3.37 -20.37 6.14
CA VAL A 77 4.05 -19.34 5.32
C VAL A 77 4.65 -18.25 6.21
N ALA A 78 3.90 -17.78 7.20
CA ALA A 78 4.37 -16.75 8.12
C ALA A 78 5.64 -17.17 8.88
N GLU A 79 5.72 -18.43 9.31
CA GLU A 79 6.93 -18.99 9.93
C GLU A 79 8.13 -18.97 8.96
N LYS A 80 7.90 -19.31 7.68
CA LYS A 80 8.97 -19.25 6.66
C LYS A 80 9.45 -17.82 6.43
N MET A 81 8.53 -16.85 6.34
CA MET A 81 8.85 -15.44 6.13
C MET A 81 9.58 -14.85 7.33
N ALA A 82 9.21 -15.22 8.55
CA ALA A 82 9.88 -14.79 9.78
C ALA A 82 11.36 -15.24 9.89
N ASN A 83 11.79 -16.17 9.06
CA ASN A 83 13.17 -16.63 8.98
C ASN A 83 13.98 -15.98 7.84
N GLN A 84 13.40 -15.04 7.10
CA GLN A 84 14.04 -14.33 5.99
C GLN A 84 14.28 -12.85 6.35
N ASP A 85 15.34 -12.27 5.81
CA ASP A 85 15.55 -10.83 5.85
C ASP A 85 14.84 -10.17 4.66
N ILE A 86 14.39 -8.92 4.83
CA ILE A 86 13.58 -8.25 3.81
C ILE A 86 14.32 -8.08 2.49
N ALA A 87 15.62 -7.82 2.51
CA ALA A 87 16.44 -7.65 1.28
C ALA A 87 16.52 -8.94 0.45
N ASP A 88 16.63 -10.11 1.13
CA ASP A 88 16.65 -11.41 0.47
C ASP A 88 15.27 -11.74 -0.12
N LEU A 89 14.19 -11.41 0.61
CA LEU A 89 12.82 -11.57 0.12
C LEU A 89 12.56 -10.74 -1.12
N GLU A 90 12.92 -9.46 -1.12
CA GLU A 90 12.74 -8.58 -2.28
C GLU A 90 13.45 -9.12 -3.51
N THR A 91 14.72 -9.49 -3.35
CA THR A 91 15.54 -10.04 -4.46
C THR A 91 14.90 -11.32 -5.02
N MET A 92 14.48 -12.23 -4.15
CA MET A 92 13.92 -13.51 -4.56
C MET A 92 12.53 -13.35 -5.19
N LEU A 93 11.65 -12.56 -4.60
CA LEU A 93 10.29 -12.37 -5.13
C LEU A 93 10.28 -11.60 -6.46
N ASP A 94 11.23 -10.69 -6.66
CA ASP A 94 11.45 -10.02 -7.94
C ASP A 94 11.87 -11.03 -9.01
N GLN A 95 12.83 -11.90 -8.72
CA GLN A 95 13.26 -12.98 -9.65
C GLN A 95 12.11 -13.94 -10.00
N LEU A 96 11.20 -14.19 -9.07
CA LEU A 96 10.01 -15.05 -9.27
C LEU A 96 8.85 -14.31 -9.94
N ASN A 97 8.95 -13.00 -10.17
CA ASN A 97 7.89 -12.11 -10.63
C ASN A 97 6.64 -12.18 -9.74
N ILE A 98 6.81 -12.41 -8.45
CA ILE A 98 5.71 -12.45 -7.47
C ILE A 98 5.51 -11.03 -6.93
N PRO A 99 4.28 -10.46 -6.99
CA PRO A 99 3.99 -9.14 -6.44
C PRO A 99 4.29 -9.05 -4.94
N PHE A 100 4.97 -7.99 -4.55
CA PHE A 100 5.33 -7.72 -3.17
C PHE A 100 5.41 -6.21 -2.90
N SER A 101 5.42 -5.84 -1.61
CA SER A 101 5.68 -4.47 -1.19
C SER A 101 6.13 -4.42 0.27
N ARG A 102 7.07 -3.54 0.60
CA ARG A 102 7.33 -3.15 2.00
C ARG A 102 6.12 -2.42 2.56
N ILE A 103 5.85 -2.62 3.83
CA ILE A 103 4.90 -1.81 4.59
C ILE A 103 5.69 -0.74 5.32
N ASN A 104 5.87 0.38 4.66
CA ASN A 104 6.62 1.52 5.17
C ASN A 104 5.80 2.34 6.16
N ARG A 105 6.47 3.05 7.06
CA ARG A 105 5.88 4.07 7.92
C ARG A 105 5.87 5.43 7.19
N PRO A 106 5.03 6.38 7.61
CA PRO A 106 5.01 7.70 7.00
C PRO A 106 6.38 8.40 6.97
N GLU A 107 7.19 8.22 8.03
CA GLU A 107 8.54 8.78 8.12
C GLU A 107 9.52 8.19 7.10
N ASP A 108 9.34 6.94 6.68
CA ASP A 108 10.21 6.26 5.70
C ASP A 108 10.08 6.89 4.31
N MET A 109 8.97 7.60 4.04
CA MET A 109 8.75 8.36 2.81
C MET A 109 9.90 9.34 2.51
N PHE A 110 10.50 9.93 3.55
CA PHE A 110 11.60 10.89 3.39
C PHE A 110 12.94 10.24 2.99
N ASN A 111 12.99 8.91 2.94
CA ASN A 111 14.13 8.12 2.48
C ASN A 111 13.79 7.26 1.24
N ASP A 112 12.54 7.30 0.77
CA ASP A 112 12.10 6.52 -0.39
C ASP A 112 12.67 7.13 -1.69
N PRO A 113 13.42 6.38 -2.51
CA PRO A 113 14.02 6.88 -3.75
C PRO A 113 12.99 7.43 -4.73
N HIS A 114 11.78 6.86 -4.78
CA HIS A 114 10.71 7.33 -5.66
C HIS A 114 10.18 8.70 -5.22
N VAL A 115 10.08 8.93 -3.93
CA VAL A 115 9.65 10.22 -3.35
C VAL A 115 10.76 11.27 -3.44
N LEU A 116 12.02 10.85 -3.32
CA LEU A 116 13.19 11.73 -3.39
C LEU A 116 13.60 12.12 -4.83
N ARG A 117 12.94 11.57 -5.86
CA ARG A 117 13.19 12.01 -7.24
C ARG A 117 13.02 13.51 -7.40
N ASP A 118 13.60 14.10 -8.43
CA ASP A 118 13.44 15.53 -8.73
C ASP A 118 11.96 15.92 -8.77
N GLY A 119 11.62 16.96 -8.00
CA GLY A 119 10.24 17.41 -7.85
C GLY A 119 9.33 16.53 -7.00
N GLY A 120 9.82 15.42 -6.42
CA GLY A 120 8.99 14.52 -5.61
C GLY A 120 8.62 15.07 -4.23
N LEU A 121 9.50 15.91 -3.64
CA LEU A 121 9.24 16.67 -2.40
C LEU A 121 9.31 18.16 -2.68
N VAL A 122 8.40 18.90 -2.07
CA VAL A 122 8.36 20.35 -2.09
C VAL A 122 8.44 20.91 -0.67
N THR A 123 8.92 22.15 -0.53
CA THR A 123 8.94 22.83 0.76
C THR A 123 7.72 23.73 0.88
N ALA A 124 6.90 23.47 1.89
CA ALA A 124 5.75 24.28 2.26
C ALA A 124 6.04 25.09 3.54
N THR A 125 5.20 26.10 3.81
CA THR A 125 5.28 26.93 5.00
C THR A 125 3.95 26.84 5.76
N ASP A 126 4.00 26.55 7.05
CA ASP A 126 2.81 26.51 7.89
C ASP A 126 2.28 27.89 8.28
N VAL A 127 1.16 27.93 9.01
CA VAL A 127 0.52 29.16 9.48
C VAL A 127 1.38 30.01 10.42
N ASN A 128 2.44 29.42 10.99
CA ASN A 128 3.39 30.07 11.91
C ASN A 128 4.69 30.49 11.22
N GLY A 129 4.80 30.26 9.91
CA GLY A 129 6.01 30.54 9.13
C GLY A 129 7.05 29.41 9.19
N GLN A 130 6.74 28.25 9.77
CA GLN A 130 7.66 27.12 9.83
C GLN A 130 7.67 26.38 8.49
N LYS A 131 8.87 26.11 7.98
CA LYS A 131 9.05 25.32 6.74
C LYS A 131 9.03 23.84 7.04
N PHE A 132 8.35 23.08 6.18
CA PHE A 132 8.32 21.63 6.22
C PHE A 132 8.32 21.06 4.79
N ARG A 133 8.75 19.81 4.64
CA ARG A 133 8.69 19.09 3.37
C ARG A 133 7.40 18.29 3.27
N THR A 134 6.81 18.25 2.09
CA THR A 134 5.63 17.44 1.77
C THR A 134 5.77 16.87 0.37
N PRO A 135 5.11 15.73 0.04
CA PRO A 135 5.05 15.25 -1.33
C PRO A 135 4.45 16.30 -2.25
N ALA A 136 5.04 16.45 -3.43
CA ALA A 136 4.45 17.22 -4.51
C ALA A 136 3.16 16.57 -5.02
N LEU A 137 2.30 17.32 -5.67
CA LEU A 137 1.16 16.75 -6.39
C LEU A 137 1.69 15.86 -7.52
N PRO A 138 1.24 14.59 -7.63
CA PRO A 138 1.70 13.67 -8.67
C PRO A 138 0.92 13.88 -9.98
N ILE A 139 0.71 15.14 -10.35
CA ILE A 139 -0.08 15.54 -11.51
C ILE A 139 0.73 16.53 -12.34
N GLU A 140 0.86 16.26 -13.61
CA GLU A 140 1.43 17.16 -14.60
C GLU A 140 0.36 17.55 -15.61
N LEU A 141 0.30 18.81 -15.98
CA LEU A 141 -0.53 19.33 -17.06
C LEU A 141 0.37 19.95 -18.11
N ASP A 142 0.30 19.46 -19.34
CA ASP A 142 1.17 19.90 -20.46
C ASP A 142 2.67 19.83 -20.13
N GLY A 143 3.08 18.79 -19.38
CA GLY A 143 4.47 18.58 -18.96
C GLY A 143 4.95 19.53 -17.83
N GLN A 144 4.02 20.26 -17.21
CA GLN A 144 4.30 21.11 -16.06
C GLN A 144 3.65 20.53 -14.81
N SER A 145 4.44 20.39 -13.74
CA SER A 145 3.90 20.02 -12.42
C SER A 145 2.99 21.13 -11.93
N LEU A 146 1.79 20.75 -11.47
CA LEU A 146 0.87 21.70 -10.85
C LEU A 146 1.49 22.18 -9.53
N GLY A 147 2.01 23.41 -9.56
CA GLY A 147 2.44 24.12 -8.36
C GLY A 147 1.21 24.67 -7.65
N ALA A 148 1.02 24.30 -6.39
CA ALA A 148 0.15 25.05 -5.50
C ALA A 148 1.00 26.10 -4.74
N ASP A 149 0.36 27.18 -4.28
CA ASP A 149 0.97 28.02 -3.26
C ASP A 149 1.30 27.15 -2.04
N LEU A 150 2.59 27.02 -1.76
CA LEU A 150 3.07 26.13 -0.69
C LEU A 150 3.02 26.81 0.69
N ILE A 151 2.03 27.71 0.87
CA ILE A 151 1.74 28.41 2.12
C ILE A 151 0.39 27.92 2.63
N VAL A 152 0.39 27.33 3.82
CA VAL A 152 -0.86 26.89 4.46
C VAL A 152 -1.63 28.14 4.95
N PRO A 153 -2.86 28.39 4.47
CA PRO A 153 -3.61 29.56 4.87
C PRO A 153 -4.11 29.45 6.31
N LYS A 154 -4.24 30.60 6.98
CA LYS A 154 -4.96 30.68 8.27
C LYS A 154 -6.45 30.47 8.07
N LEU A 155 -7.14 30.01 9.10
CA LEU A 155 -8.59 29.90 9.08
C LEU A 155 -9.24 31.24 8.75
N GLY A 156 -10.08 31.28 7.72
CA GLY A 156 -10.76 32.48 7.25
C GLY A 156 -9.90 33.47 6.45
N GLN A 157 -8.63 33.17 6.17
CA GLN A 157 -7.72 34.09 5.47
C GLN A 157 -8.26 34.63 4.13
N HIS A 158 -8.94 33.75 3.37
CA HIS A 158 -9.47 34.09 2.05
C HIS A 158 -10.98 34.35 2.05
N THR A 159 -11.65 34.35 3.22
CA THR A 159 -13.12 34.48 3.30
C THR A 159 -13.61 35.79 2.66
N ALA A 160 -12.95 36.90 2.94
CA ALA A 160 -13.37 38.19 2.40
C ALA A 160 -13.26 38.26 0.86
N ASP A 161 -12.17 37.73 0.33
CA ASP A 161 -11.90 37.71 -1.12
C ASP A 161 -12.90 36.82 -1.86
N VAL A 162 -13.19 35.61 -1.29
CA VAL A 162 -14.16 34.69 -1.85
C VAL A 162 -15.58 35.26 -1.81
N LEU A 163 -15.98 35.92 -0.71
CA LEU A 163 -17.29 36.57 -0.61
C LEU A 163 -17.44 37.74 -1.58
N ASP A 164 -16.40 38.54 -1.75
CA ASP A 164 -16.38 39.64 -2.72
C ASP A 164 -16.48 39.11 -4.17
N GLU A 165 -15.76 38.05 -4.52
CA GLU A 165 -15.84 37.38 -5.83
C GLU A 165 -17.25 36.84 -6.12
N LEU A 166 -17.92 36.28 -5.11
CA LEU A 166 -19.29 35.76 -5.20
C LEU A 166 -20.38 36.82 -5.12
N GLY A 167 -20.02 38.09 -4.89
CA GLY A 167 -20.98 39.20 -4.74
C GLY A 167 -21.81 39.10 -3.45
N VAL A 168 -21.32 38.41 -2.42
CA VAL A 168 -22.03 38.24 -1.13
C VAL A 168 -21.66 39.43 -0.22
N PRO A 169 -22.67 40.20 0.33
CA PRO A 169 -22.40 41.34 1.19
C PRO A 169 -21.63 40.94 2.48
N LYS A 170 -20.63 41.74 2.85
CA LYS A 170 -19.91 41.57 4.13
C LYS A 170 -20.88 41.77 5.29
N GLY A 171 -21.16 40.74 6.07
CA GLY A 171 -22.01 40.81 7.26
C GLY A 171 -23.29 39.94 7.22
N ALA A 172 -23.44 39.05 6.26
CA ALA A 172 -24.53 38.07 6.20
C ALA A 172 -24.15 36.75 6.92
N GLY A 173 -23.66 36.82 8.18
CA GLY A 173 -23.34 35.67 9.02
C GLY A 173 -23.55 35.99 10.50
#